data_39f4ad2b3a7f9188b93b017d839ceb19
#
_entry.id   39f4ad2b3a7f9188b93b017d839ceb19
#
_cell.length_a   1.000
_cell.length_b   1.000
_cell.length_c   1.000
_cell.angle_alpha   90.00
_cell.angle_beta   90.00
_cell.angle_gamma   90.00
#
_symmetry.space_group_name_H-M   'P 1'
#
loop_
_entity.id
_entity.type
_entity.pdbx_description
1 polymer ?
#
loop_
_entity_poly.entity_id
_entity_poly.type
_entity_poly.pdbx_seq_one_letter_code
_entity_poly.pdbx_strand_id
1 'polypeptide(L)'
;MKKIFILIFTLISFNCFAVEKITTFTKEIFNKAQLEGKIVVVSSWTKYCSSCVSQMKVLDKAKNEFDNIEFLSFEIKNKEISNLLNVQYQTTLLIFKDNKEVYRSIGETTKDLIYAAIKSSI
;
A
#
# COMPACT_ATOMS: atom_id res chain seq x y z
N MET A 1 19.08 -36.87 42.23
CA MET A 1 19.27 -35.68 41.37
C MET A 1 18.20 -35.65 40.30
N LYS A 2 17.25 -34.75 40.43
CA LYS A 2 16.21 -34.55 39.39
C LYS A 2 16.80 -33.66 38.32
N LYS A 3 17.05 -34.22 37.13
CA LYS A 3 17.37 -33.42 35.95
C LYS A 3 16.07 -32.80 35.45
N ILE A 4 15.92 -31.49 35.61
CA ILE A 4 14.83 -30.75 35.03
C ILE A 4 15.16 -30.57 33.54
N PHE A 5 14.49 -31.34 32.71
CA PHE A 5 14.47 -31.10 31.27
C PHE A 5 13.58 -29.86 31.04
N ILE A 6 14.21 -28.71 30.88
CA ILE A 6 13.51 -27.53 30.38
C ILE A 6 13.35 -27.76 28.89
N LEU A 7 12.16 -28.21 28.52
CA LEU A 7 11.75 -28.23 27.14
C LEU A 7 11.54 -26.76 26.71
N ILE A 8 12.56 -26.19 26.10
CA ILE A 8 12.44 -24.90 25.46
C ILE A 8 11.58 -25.13 24.22
N PHE A 9 10.28 -24.90 24.36
CA PHE A 9 9.38 -24.74 23.23
C PHE A 9 9.80 -23.46 22.57
N THR A 10 10.66 -23.53 21.57
CA THR A 10 10.84 -22.45 20.61
C THR A 10 9.54 -22.33 19.84
N LEU A 11 8.69 -21.40 20.27
CA LEU A 11 7.57 -20.92 19.49
C LEU A 11 8.17 -20.29 18.23
N ILE A 12 8.27 -21.10 17.18
CA ILE A 12 8.49 -20.59 15.84
C ILE A 12 7.20 -19.86 15.51
N SER A 13 7.20 -18.56 15.77
CA SER A 13 6.14 -17.68 15.25
C SER A 13 6.26 -17.72 13.75
N PHE A 14 5.40 -18.48 13.12
CA PHE A 14 5.15 -18.32 11.71
C PHE A 14 4.54 -16.94 11.54
N ASN A 15 5.37 -15.95 11.20
CA ASN A 15 4.88 -14.68 10.69
C ASN A 15 4.17 -14.98 9.38
N CYS A 16 2.89 -15.23 9.47
CA CYS A 16 2.01 -15.25 8.32
C CYS A 16 1.99 -13.81 7.81
N PHE A 17 2.71 -13.52 6.72
CA PHE A 17 2.65 -12.23 6.04
C PHE A 17 1.31 -12.11 5.32
N ALA A 18 0.22 -12.01 6.09
CA ALA A 18 -1.05 -11.57 5.57
C ALA A 18 -0.92 -10.06 5.34
N VAL A 19 -1.08 -9.61 4.08
CA VAL A 19 -1.17 -8.20 3.78
C VAL A 19 -2.45 -7.67 4.43
N GLU A 20 -2.30 -6.80 5.42
CA GLU A 20 -3.44 -6.19 6.09
C GLU A 20 -4.12 -5.19 5.16
N LYS A 21 -5.40 -5.43 4.91
CA LYS A 21 -6.26 -4.51 4.16
C LYS A 21 -6.86 -3.50 5.13
N ILE A 22 -6.15 -2.42 5.37
CA ILE A 22 -6.59 -1.32 6.22
C ILE A 22 -6.61 -0.01 5.42
N THR A 23 -7.54 0.87 5.76
CA THR A 23 -7.56 2.22 5.21
C THR A 23 -6.55 3.08 5.96
N THR A 24 -5.50 3.50 5.29
CA THR A 24 -4.47 4.39 5.83
C THR A 24 -4.62 5.81 5.30
N PHE A 25 -5.40 5.99 4.23
CA PHE A 25 -5.65 7.30 3.63
C PHE A 25 -6.50 8.18 4.54
N THR A 26 -5.99 9.37 4.83
CA THR A 26 -6.77 10.49 5.36
C THR A 26 -6.45 11.74 4.55
N LYS A 27 -7.39 12.69 4.45
CA LYS A 27 -7.13 13.98 3.76
C LYS A 27 -5.94 14.72 4.38
N GLU A 28 -5.80 14.65 5.71
CA GLU A 28 -4.72 15.31 6.44
C GLU A 28 -3.37 14.74 6.07
N ILE A 29 -3.22 13.41 6.09
CA ILE A 29 -1.96 12.74 5.71
C ILE A 29 -1.65 12.99 4.24
N PHE A 30 -2.64 12.89 3.37
CA PHE A 30 -2.50 13.13 1.94
C PHE A 30 -2.03 14.55 1.64
N ASN A 31 -2.69 15.55 2.22
CA ASN A 31 -2.33 16.95 2.03
C ASN A 31 -0.97 17.29 2.65
N LYS A 32 -0.68 16.78 3.85
CA LYS A 32 0.58 16.98 4.53
C LYS A 32 1.76 16.44 3.72
N ALA A 33 1.64 15.22 3.21
CA ALA A 33 2.69 14.61 2.38
C ALA A 33 2.98 15.44 1.13
N GLN A 34 1.94 15.96 0.49
CA GLN A 34 2.11 16.83 -0.68
C GLN A 34 2.74 18.18 -0.33
N LEU A 35 2.38 18.78 0.80
CA LEU A 35 3.01 20.02 1.29
C LEU A 35 4.50 19.81 1.61
N GLU A 36 4.88 18.63 2.07
CA GLU A 36 6.27 18.26 2.34
C GLU A 36 7.06 17.91 1.07
N GLY A 37 6.46 17.99 -0.10
CA GLY A 37 7.08 17.66 -1.38
C GLY A 37 7.27 16.17 -1.62
N LYS A 38 6.58 15.32 -0.87
CA LYS A 38 6.62 13.88 -1.06
C LYS A 38 5.77 13.46 -2.27
N ILE A 39 6.21 12.39 -2.90
CA ILE A 39 5.36 11.64 -3.83
C ILE A 39 4.37 10.83 -3.01
N VAL A 40 3.11 10.79 -3.42
CA VAL A 40 2.07 10.01 -2.76
C VAL A 40 1.57 8.93 -3.69
N VAL A 41 1.65 7.69 -3.24
CA VAL A 41 1.12 6.51 -3.94
C VAL A 41 -0.13 6.05 -3.21
N VAL A 42 -1.24 5.98 -3.91
CA VAL A 42 -2.54 5.57 -3.33
C VAL A 42 -3.06 4.35 -4.06
N SER A 43 -3.48 3.35 -3.30
CA SER A 43 -4.10 2.13 -3.82
C SER A 43 -5.51 1.94 -3.25
N SER A 44 -6.42 1.43 -4.07
CA SER A 44 -7.76 1.06 -3.65
C SER A 44 -7.90 -0.47 -3.55
N TRP A 45 -8.65 -0.93 -2.57
CA TRP A 45 -8.87 -2.34 -2.33
C TRP A 45 -10.32 -2.64 -1.95
N THR A 46 -10.70 -3.91 -1.99
CA THR A 46 -11.95 -4.42 -1.43
C THR A 46 -11.73 -5.79 -0.82
N LYS A 47 -12.69 -6.28 -0.03
CA LYS A 47 -12.64 -7.65 0.50
C LYS A 47 -12.66 -8.66 -0.65
N TYR A 48 -12.00 -9.81 -0.46
CA TYR A 48 -11.95 -10.91 -1.42
C TYR A 48 -11.38 -10.55 -2.80
N CYS A 49 -10.53 -9.56 -2.86
CA CYS A 49 -9.88 -9.09 -4.09
C CYS A 49 -8.45 -9.63 -4.16
N SER A 50 -8.22 -10.66 -4.98
CA SER A 50 -6.88 -11.26 -5.14
C SER A 50 -5.89 -10.32 -5.84
N SER A 51 -6.34 -9.56 -6.83
CA SER A 51 -5.50 -8.55 -7.50
C SER A 51 -5.07 -7.42 -6.56
N CYS A 52 -5.93 -7.01 -5.63
CA CYS A 52 -5.58 -6.05 -4.60
C CYS A 52 -4.45 -6.57 -3.71
N VAL A 53 -4.52 -7.83 -3.29
CA VAL A 53 -3.47 -8.46 -2.48
C VAL A 53 -2.16 -8.51 -3.25
N SER A 54 -2.17 -8.90 -4.50
CA SER A 54 -0.98 -8.94 -5.35
C SER A 54 -0.36 -7.55 -5.53
N GLN A 55 -1.17 -6.54 -5.79
CA GLN A 55 -0.72 -5.16 -5.88
C GLN A 55 -0.13 -4.66 -4.56
N MET A 56 -0.80 -4.90 -3.44
CA MET A 56 -0.36 -4.46 -2.12
C MET A 56 0.96 -5.09 -1.70
N LYS A 57 1.21 -6.35 -2.07
CA LYS A 57 2.51 -7.01 -1.84
C LYS A 57 3.65 -6.29 -2.58
N VAL A 58 3.42 -5.86 -3.80
CA VAL A 58 4.41 -5.08 -4.56
C VAL A 58 4.65 -3.73 -3.89
N LEU A 59 3.59 -3.06 -3.46
CA LEU A 59 3.70 -1.75 -2.78
C LEU A 59 4.38 -1.85 -1.42
N ASP A 60 4.19 -2.93 -0.67
CA ASP A 60 4.89 -3.17 0.60
C ASP A 60 6.40 -3.31 0.39
N LYS A 61 6.83 -3.96 -0.68
CA LYS A 61 8.25 -4.00 -1.07
C LYS A 61 8.76 -2.63 -1.48
N ALA A 62 7.98 -1.90 -2.26
CA ALA A 62 8.33 -0.55 -2.72
C ALA A 62 8.56 0.42 -1.54
N LYS A 63 7.79 0.29 -0.47
CA LYS A 63 7.98 1.09 0.76
C LYS A 63 9.39 0.98 1.33
N ASN A 64 10.00 -0.19 1.23
CA ASN A 64 11.34 -0.45 1.75
C ASN A 64 12.45 -0.03 0.79
N GLU A 65 12.14 0.13 -0.49
CA GLU A 65 13.13 0.42 -1.54
C GLU A 65 13.14 1.88 -2.00
N PHE A 66 12.02 2.60 -1.82
CA PHE A 66 11.88 4.00 -2.21
C PHE A 66 11.73 4.89 -0.99
N ASP A 67 12.60 5.90 -0.90
CA ASP A 67 12.53 6.91 0.15
C ASP A 67 11.66 8.10 -0.27
N ASN A 68 11.17 8.84 0.73
CA ASN A 68 10.41 10.09 0.53
C ASN A 68 9.11 9.92 -0.26
N ILE A 69 8.51 8.75 -0.15
CA ILE A 69 7.21 8.43 -0.74
C ILE A 69 6.23 8.06 0.37
N GLU A 70 5.06 8.65 0.35
CA GLU A 70 3.94 8.27 1.22
C GLU A 70 3.06 7.25 0.51
N PHE A 71 2.92 6.06 1.08
CA PHE A 71 2.06 4.99 0.56
C PHE A 71 0.77 4.93 1.37
N LEU A 72 -0.36 5.17 0.71
CA LEU A 72 -1.68 5.19 1.32
C LEU A 72 -2.62 4.22 0.61
N SER A 73 -3.59 3.69 1.34
CA SER A 73 -4.59 2.79 0.79
C SER A 73 -5.97 3.05 1.39
N PHE A 74 -7.01 2.67 0.66
CA PHE A 74 -8.38 2.80 1.13
C PHE A 74 -9.29 1.74 0.53
N GLU A 75 -10.37 1.43 1.25
CA GLU A 75 -11.41 0.55 0.74
C GLU A 75 -12.29 1.30 -0.25
N ILE A 76 -12.54 0.69 -1.41
CA ILE A 76 -13.32 1.33 -2.49
C ILE A 76 -14.75 1.69 -2.06
N LYS A 77 -15.31 1.00 -1.08
CA LYS A 77 -16.62 1.31 -0.51
C LYS A 77 -16.67 2.59 0.30
N ASN A 78 -15.52 3.14 0.69
CA ASN A 78 -15.45 4.44 1.32
C ASN A 78 -15.75 5.53 0.27
N LYS A 79 -17.00 5.97 0.24
CA LYS A 79 -17.50 6.92 -0.78
C LYS A 79 -16.85 8.30 -0.70
N GLU A 80 -16.51 8.75 0.49
CA GLU A 80 -15.84 10.03 0.67
C GLU A 80 -14.48 10.05 -0.04
N ILE A 81 -13.65 9.03 0.20
CA ILE A 81 -12.32 8.93 -0.42
C ILE A 81 -12.44 8.62 -1.91
N SER A 82 -13.31 7.69 -2.28
CA SER A 82 -13.53 7.34 -3.69
C SER A 82 -13.96 8.54 -4.53
N ASN A 83 -14.85 9.36 -4.00
CA ASN A 83 -15.31 10.58 -4.68
C ASN A 83 -14.22 11.65 -4.72
N LEU A 84 -13.48 11.82 -3.62
CA LEU A 84 -12.37 12.77 -3.55
C LEU A 84 -11.31 12.50 -4.62
N LEU A 85 -10.97 11.22 -4.81
CA LEU A 85 -9.94 10.79 -5.75
C LEU A 85 -10.49 10.39 -7.13
N ASN A 86 -11.80 10.45 -7.31
CA ASN A 86 -12.48 9.97 -8.52
C ASN A 86 -12.08 8.53 -8.89
N VAL A 87 -12.12 7.63 -7.93
CA VAL A 87 -11.81 6.22 -8.09
C VAL A 87 -13.09 5.40 -8.06
N GLN A 88 -13.33 4.59 -9.08
CA GLN A 88 -14.53 3.78 -9.23
C GLN A 88 -14.30 2.28 -9.03
N TYR A 89 -13.05 1.82 -9.13
CA TYR A 89 -12.69 0.41 -9.11
C TYR A 89 -11.61 0.11 -8.08
N GLN A 90 -11.70 -1.07 -7.48
CA GLN A 90 -10.61 -1.63 -6.70
C GLN A 90 -9.38 -1.91 -7.59
N THR A 91 -8.22 -2.11 -6.95
CA THR A 91 -6.94 -2.29 -7.64
C THR A 91 -6.55 -1.10 -8.51
N THR A 92 -7.08 0.07 -8.19
CA THR A 92 -6.64 1.33 -8.80
C THR A 92 -5.40 1.84 -8.08
N LEU A 93 -4.38 2.18 -8.86
CA LEU A 93 -3.14 2.76 -8.38
C LEU A 93 -3.01 4.18 -8.89
N LEU A 94 -2.82 5.11 -7.97
CA LEU A 94 -2.63 6.53 -8.26
C LEU A 94 -1.25 6.98 -7.77
N ILE A 95 -0.60 7.86 -8.51
CA ILE A 95 0.60 8.54 -8.04
C ILE A 95 0.40 10.05 -8.17
N PHE A 96 0.70 10.77 -7.10
CA PHE A 96 0.61 12.23 -7.03
C PHE A 96 2.01 12.83 -6.84
N LYS A 97 2.28 13.87 -7.57
CA LYS A 97 3.49 14.70 -7.45
C LYS A 97 3.12 16.16 -7.61
N ASP A 98 3.64 17.02 -6.73
CA ASP A 98 3.39 18.46 -6.78
C ASP A 98 1.88 18.80 -6.85
N ASN A 99 1.08 18.15 -6.03
CA ASN A 99 -0.38 18.28 -5.96
C ASN A 99 -1.14 17.88 -7.24
N LYS A 100 -0.51 17.10 -8.11
CA LYS A 100 -1.13 16.61 -9.35
C LYS A 100 -1.06 15.09 -9.43
N GLU A 101 -2.14 14.49 -9.93
CA GLU A 101 -2.13 13.09 -10.32
C GLU A 101 -1.27 12.94 -11.59
N VAL A 102 -0.18 12.18 -11.47
CA VAL A 102 0.76 11.95 -12.58
C VAL A 102 0.67 10.56 -13.17
N TYR A 103 0.00 9.64 -12.47
CA TYR A 103 -0.19 8.26 -12.92
C TYR A 103 -1.50 7.68 -12.39
N ARG A 104 -2.15 6.89 -13.24
CA ARG A 104 -3.35 6.12 -12.87
C ARG A 104 -3.36 4.81 -13.63
N SER A 105 -3.59 3.70 -12.94
CA SER A 105 -3.86 2.41 -13.55
C SER A 105 -4.94 1.66 -12.80
N ILE A 106 -5.62 0.76 -13.49
CA ILE A 106 -6.65 -0.11 -12.91
C ILE A 106 -6.23 -1.54 -13.18
N GLY A 107 -6.08 -2.34 -12.10
CA GLY A 107 -5.75 -3.75 -12.20
C GLY A 107 -4.26 -4.07 -12.36
N GLU A 108 -3.36 -3.10 -12.27
CA GLU A 108 -1.92 -3.35 -12.41
C GLU A 108 -1.36 -4.05 -11.15
N THR A 109 -0.74 -5.20 -11.34
CA THR A 109 -0.15 -6.01 -10.26
C THR A 109 1.31 -6.39 -10.53
N THR A 110 1.84 -6.01 -11.69
CA THR A 110 3.19 -6.36 -12.12
C THR A 110 4.22 -5.47 -11.44
N LYS A 111 5.16 -6.09 -10.72
CA LYS A 111 6.23 -5.36 -10.00
C LYS A 111 6.99 -4.40 -10.90
N ASP A 112 7.43 -4.87 -12.07
CA ASP A 112 8.26 -4.06 -12.97
C ASP A 112 7.51 -2.81 -13.48
N LEU A 113 6.23 -2.94 -13.79
CA LEU A 113 5.40 -1.83 -14.26
C LEU A 113 5.07 -0.84 -13.13
N ILE A 114 4.78 -1.33 -11.94
CA ILE A 114 4.53 -0.47 -10.78
C ILE A 114 5.81 0.29 -10.40
N TYR A 115 6.95 -0.38 -10.36
CA TYR A 115 8.22 0.24 -10.06
C TYR A 115 8.63 1.28 -11.13
N ALA A 116 8.39 0.97 -12.40
CA ALA A 116 8.63 1.91 -13.49
C ALA A 116 7.77 3.18 -13.35
N ALA A 117 6.49 3.02 -12.98
CA ALA A 117 5.59 4.14 -12.72
C ALA A 117 6.08 5.01 -11.56
N ILE A 118 6.52 4.40 -10.46
CA ILE A 118 7.08 5.12 -9.31
C ILE A 118 8.37 5.85 -9.71
N LYS A 119 9.30 5.18 -10.37
CA LYS A 119 10.57 5.77 -10.82
C LYS A 119 10.37 6.94 -11.77
N SER A 120 9.41 6.86 -12.68
CA SER A 120 9.10 7.95 -13.63
C SER A 120 8.48 9.17 -12.95
N SER A 121 7.97 9.01 -11.73
CA SER A 121 7.35 10.08 -10.95
C SER A 121 8.33 10.82 -10.02
N ILE A 122 9.51 10.25 -9.80
CA ILE A 122 10.55 10.84 -8.93
C ILE A 122 11.26 12.00 -9.61
#